data_76aa06d5cf78dea8f184bdc8368649d3
#
_entry.id   76aa06d5cf78dea8f184bdc8368649d3
#
_cell.length_a   1.000
_cell.length_b   1.000
_cell.length_c   1.000
_cell.angle_alpha   90.00
_cell.angle_beta   90.00
_cell.angle_gamma   90.00
#
_symmetry.space_group_name_H-M   'P 1'
#
loop_
_entity.id
_entity.type
_entity.pdbx_description
1 polymer ?
#
loop_
_entity_poly.entity_id
_entity_poly.type
_entity_poly.pdbx_seq_one_letter_code
_entity_poly.pdbx_strand_id
1 'polypeptide(L)'
;EHTLFRRCAVIGSSGILLKYQNGADIDSHDMVFRFNSATTKGFEKHVGSKTTHRITNSRNYGFREYDSEMVVQHMRNEASLSKLFRKRRKHSDLNLYGIHPALHAWVDKSFSFLVTSGLFGILIAMHRCHEIDLYGFQVHARHGVQYHYYNPADLPANEDRDSDE
;
A
#
# COMPACT_ATOMS: atom_id res chain seq x y z
N GLU A 1 9.95 -20.48 11.67
CA GLU A 1 9.82 -20.70 10.21
C GLU A 1 9.12 -19.50 9.60
N HIS A 2 9.80 -18.80 8.69
CA HIS A 2 9.18 -17.71 7.95
C HIS A 2 8.40 -18.33 6.79
N THR A 3 7.08 -18.41 6.91
CA THR A 3 6.23 -18.84 5.81
C THR A 3 6.38 -17.87 4.65
N LEU A 4 6.89 -18.35 3.52
CA LEU A 4 6.95 -17.61 2.28
C LEU A 4 5.67 -17.87 1.47
N PHE A 5 5.12 -16.81 0.90
CA PHE A 5 4.00 -16.89 -0.02
C PHE A 5 4.54 -17.18 -1.43
N ARG A 6 3.81 -17.96 -2.20
CA ARG A 6 4.23 -18.27 -3.57
C ARG A 6 4.18 -17.06 -4.47
N ARG A 7 3.00 -16.41 -4.56
CA ARG A 7 2.78 -15.22 -5.41
C ARG A 7 2.16 -14.08 -4.62
N CYS A 8 2.72 -12.90 -4.79
CA CYS A 8 2.22 -11.69 -4.15
C CYS A 8 1.95 -10.60 -5.19
N ALA A 9 0.83 -9.90 -5.04
CA ALA A 9 0.52 -8.71 -5.79
C ALA A 9 0.75 -7.46 -4.94
N VAL A 10 1.46 -6.49 -5.47
CA VAL A 10 1.62 -5.15 -4.86
C VAL A 10 0.92 -4.15 -5.75
N ILE A 11 -0.17 -3.55 -5.23
CA ILE A 11 -1.10 -2.74 -6.02
C ILE A 11 -0.89 -1.26 -5.67
N GLY A 12 -0.27 -0.52 -6.58
CA GLY A 12 -0.22 0.94 -6.52
C GLY A 12 -1.61 1.58 -6.70
N SER A 13 -1.65 2.89 -6.80
CA SER A 13 -2.91 3.64 -6.86
C SER A 13 -3.13 4.40 -8.17
N SER A 14 -2.23 4.29 -9.14
CA SER A 14 -2.33 5.03 -10.41
C SER A 14 -3.59 4.69 -11.20
N GLY A 15 -4.17 5.70 -11.84
CA GLY A 15 -5.28 5.59 -12.78
C GLY A 15 -5.01 4.68 -13.98
N ILE A 16 -3.75 4.31 -14.25
CA ILE A 16 -3.40 3.33 -15.28
C ILE A 16 -4.10 1.99 -15.07
N LEU A 17 -4.40 1.64 -13.82
CA LEU A 17 -5.12 0.42 -13.48
C LEU A 17 -6.47 0.31 -14.19
N LEU A 18 -7.16 1.43 -14.42
CA LEU A 18 -8.47 1.46 -15.08
C LEU A 18 -8.40 1.11 -16.58
N LYS A 19 -7.22 1.12 -17.19
CA LYS A 19 -7.04 0.74 -18.58
C LYS A 19 -7.03 -0.78 -18.79
N TYR A 20 -6.87 -1.56 -17.73
CA TYR A 20 -6.75 -3.01 -17.77
C TYR A 20 -7.79 -3.68 -16.87
N GLN A 21 -8.07 -4.94 -17.13
CA GLN A 21 -9.02 -5.75 -16.36
C GLN A 21 -8.26 -6.83 -15.57
N ASN A 22 -7.35 -6.41 -14.69
CA ASN A 22 -6.46 -7.30 -13.97
C ASN A 22 -7.07 -7.84 -12.66
N GLY A 23 -8.34 -7.51 -12.36
CA GLY A 23 -8.94 -7.84 -11.06
C GLY A 23 -8.86 -9.31 -10.69
N ALA A 24 -9.24 -10.21 -11.63
CA ALA A 24 -9.21 -11.64 -11.38
C ALA A 24 -7.79 -12.19 -11.19
N ASP A 25 -6.81 -11.67 -11.95
CA ASP A 25 -5.42 -12.05 -11.81
C ASP A 25 -4.86 -11.59 -10.45
N ILE A 26 -5.13 -10.34 -10.05
CA ILE A 26 -4.76 -9.82 -8.73
C ILE A 26 -5.34 -10.70 -7.61
N ASP A 27 -6.61 -11.07 -7.70
CA ASP A 27 -7.30 -11.87 -6.67
C ASP A 27 -6.78 -13.33 -6.60
N SER A 28 -6.07 -13.81 -7.64
CA SER A 28 -5.43 -15.13 -7.67
C SER A 28 -4.17 -15.24 -6.82
N HIS A 29 -3.58 -14.11 -6.41
CA HIS A 29 -2.37 -14.09 -5.59
C HIS A 29 -2.63 -14.53 -4.15
N ASP A 30 -1.63 -15.14 -3.51
CA ASP A 30 -1.72 -15.55 -2.10
C ASP A 30 -1.82 -14.31 -1.20
N MET A 31 -0.99 -13.31 -1.47
CA MET A 31 -0.89 -12.08 -0.72
C MET A 31 -1.12 -10.87 -1.63
N VAL A 32 -1.97 -9.95 -1.20
CA VAL A 32 -2.29 -8.73 -1.94
C VAL A 32 -2.08 -7.52 -1.03
N PHE A 33 -1.12 -6.66 -1.43
CA PHE A 33 -0.81 -5.42 -0.75
C PHE A 33 -1.53 -4.25 -1.38
N ARG A 34 -2.16 -3.41 -0.55
CA ARG A 34 -2.71 -2.12 -0.95
C ARG A 34 -2.23 -1.01 -0.02
N PHE A 35 -2.44 0.24 -0.42
CA PHE A 35 -1.90 1.38 0.30
C PHE A 35 -2.99 2.39 0.65
N ASN A 36 -2.85 2.97 1.84
CA ASN A 36 -3.69 4.07 2.31
C ASN A 36 -5.19 3.76 2.17
N SER A 37 -5.98 4.71 1.63
CA SER A 37 -7.41 4.57 1.42
C SER A 37 -7.81 4.03 0.03
N ALA A 38 -6.86 3.43 -0.70
CA ALA A 38 -7.16 2.83 -2.00
C ALA A 38 -8.25 1.75 -1.86
N THR A 39 -9.45 2.07 -2.36
CA THR A 39 -10.64 1.22 -2.27
C THR A 39 -10.70 0.21 -3.40
N THR A 40 -11.28 -0.96 -3.13
CA THR A 40 -11.60 -1.96 -4.17
C THR A 40 -13.02 -1.80 -4.68
N LYS A 41 -13.91 -1.32 -3.81
CA LYS A 41 -15.34 -1.22 -4.09
C LYS A 41 -15.65 -0.31 -5.26
N GLY A 42 -16.28 -0.89 -6.29
CA GLY A 42 -16.61 -0.22 -7.54
C GLY A 42 -15.50 -0.28 -8.59
N PHE A 43 -14.34 -0.88 -8.26
CA PHE A 43 -13.18 -1.01 -9.16
C PHE A 43 -12.71 -2.46 -9.31
N GLU A 44 -13.47 -3.43 -8.80
CA GLU A 44 -13.07 -4.83 -8.66
C GLU A 44 -12.59 -5.44 -9.98
N LYS A 45 -13.22 -5.06 -11.09
CA LYS A 45 -12.83 -5.50 -12.44
C LYS A 45 -11.38 -5.16 -12.79
N HIS A 46 -10.89 -4.02 -12.30
CA HIS A 46 -9.58 -3.46 -12.62
C HIS A 46 -8.52 -3.77 -11.57
N VAL A 47 -8.91 -3.72 -10.29
CA VAL A 47 -7.98 -3.79 -9.16
C VAL A 47 -8.18 -5.02 -8.26
N GLY A 48 -9.18 -5.87 -8.57
CA GLY A 48 -9.55 -7.00 -7.71
C GLY A 48 -10.29 -6.56 -6.44
N SER A 49 -10.76 -7.53 -5.69
CA SER A 49 -11.49 -7.35 -4.43
C SER A 49 -10.67 -7.74 -3.21
N LYS A 50 -9.66 -8.59 -3.41
CA LYS A 50 -8.82 -9.12 -2.33
C LYS A 50 -7.86 -8.08 -1.79
N THR A 51 -7.81 -7.97 -0.47
CA THR A 51 -6.77 -7.24 0.27
C THR A 51 -6.38 -8.09 1.48
N THR A 52 -5.14 -8.54 1.53
CA THR A 52 -4.60 -9.25 2.70
C THR A 52 -3.86 -8.31 3.63
N HIS A 53 -3.09 -7.38 3.06
CA HIS A 53 -2.26 -6.43 3.79
C HIS A 53 -2.47 -5.02 3.26
N ARG A 54 -2.65 -4.08 4.17
CA ARG A 54 -2.74 -2.66 3.83
C ARG A 54 -1.68 -1.87 4.58
N ILE A 55 -0.84 -1.14 3.84
CA ILE A 55 0.17 -0.25 4.43
C ILE A 55 -0.40 1.16 4.46
N THR A 56 -0.43 1.78 5.66
CA THR A 56 -1.07 3.08 5.85
C THR A 56 -0.10 4.13 6.40
N ASN A 57 -0.20 5.34 5.88
CA ASN A 57 0.52 6.51 6.37
C ASN A 57 -0.26 7.21 7.53
N SER A 58 0.26 8.33 8.02
CA SER A 58 -0.33 9.07 9.14
C SER A 58 -1.72 9.64 8.83
N ARG A 59 -1.99 10.03 7.59
CA ARG A 59 -3.28 10.56 7.13
C ARG A 59 -4.35 9.46 7.12
N ASN A 60 -3.95 8.25 6.78
CA ASN A 60 -4.83 7.07 6.67
C ASN A 60 -4.68 6.10 7.85
N TYR A 61 -4.37 6.63 9.05
CA TYR A 61 -3.99 5.85 10.21
C TYR A 61 -4.99 4.75 10.57
N GLY A 62 -4.55 3.49 10.38
CA GLY A 62 -5.35 2.30 10.70
C GLY A 62 -6.59 2.14 9.82
N PHE A 63 -6.63 2.79 8.65
CA PHE A 63 -7.68 2.58 7.68
C PHE A 63 -7.66 1.13 7.17
N ARG A 64 -8.84 0.55 7.03
CA ARG A 64 -9.11 -0.72 6.38
C ARG A 64 -10.46 -0.63 5.68
N GLU A 65 -10.58 -1.30 4.55
CA GLU A 65 -11.85 -1.41 3.83
C GLU A 65 -12.66 -2.59 4.38
N TYR A 66 -11.95 -3.66 4.79
CA TYR A 66 -12.54 -4.87 5.38
C TYR A 66 -11.84 -5.25 6.68
N ASP A 67 -12.58 -5.78 7.65
CA ASP A 67 -12.05 -6.17 8.96
C ASP A 67 -10.99 -7.29 8.89
N SER A 68 -11.04 -8.10 7.83
CA SER A 68 -10.05 -9.16 7.57
C SER A 68 -8.66 -8.66 7.18
N GLU A 69 -8.53 -7.39 6.79
CA GLU A 69 -7.25 -6.83 6.37
C GLU A 69 -6.26 -6.73 7.54
N MET A 70 -5.03 -7.18 7.32
CA MET A 70 -3.91 -6.83 8.19
C MET A 70 -3.41 -5.43 7.85
N VAL A 71 -3.55 -4.50 8.78
CA VAL A 71 -3.05 -3.13 8.59
C VAL A 71 -1.64 -2.99 9.14
N VAL A 72 -0.74 -2.51 8.31
CA VAL A 72 0.66 -2.22 8.65
C VAL A 72 0.86 -0.70 8.60
N GLN A 73 1.00 -0.09 9.76
CA GLN A 73 1.06 1.36 9.93
C GLN A 73 2.49 1.88 9.94
N HIS A 74 2.76 2.94 9.20
CA HIS A 74 4.03 3.68 9.32
C HIS A 74 4.18 4.29 10.72
N MET A 75 5.31 3.99 11.41
CA MET A 75 5.67 4.48 12.74
C MET A 75 6.90 5.38 12.69
N ARG A 76 6.73 6.63 12.23
CA ARG A 76 7.86 7.56 12.06
C ARG A 76 8.20 8.38 13.31
N ASN A 77 7.35 8.37 14.33
CA ASN A 77 7.55 9.14 15.57
C ASN A 77 6.84 8.49 16.76
N GLU A 78 7.18 8.96 17.97
CA GLU A 78 6.60 8.48 19.22
C GLU A 78 5.08 8.66 19.32
N ALA A 79 4.55 9.75 18.75
CA ALA A 79 3.10 10.00 18.75
C ALA A 79 2.35 8.91 17.96
N SER A 80 2.89 8.46 16.84
CA SER A 80 2.28 7.37 16.05
C SER A 80 2.34 6.04 16.80
N LEU A 81 3.43 5.76 17.52
CA LEU A 81 3.59 4.57 18.34
C LEU A 81 2.61 4.59 19.54
N SER A 82 2.52 5.70 20.26
CA SER A 82 1.58 5.88 21.36
C SER A 82 0.12 5.72 20.93
N LYS A 83 -0.21 6.19 19.71
CA LYS A 83 -1.52 6.01 19.09
C LYS A 83 -1.81 4.54 18.79
N LEU A 84 -0.81 3.77 18.31
CA LEU A 84 -0.93 2.33 18.07
C LEU A 84 -1.26 1.59 19.36
N PHE A 85 -0.46 1.79 20.42
CA PHE A 85 -0.69 1.13 21.70
C PHE A 85 -2.04 1.45 22.29
N ARG A 86 -2.48 2.73 22.21
CA ARG A 86 -3.80 3.16 22.69
C ARG A 86 -4.93 2.49 21.92
N LYS A 87 -4.79 2.38 20.59
CA LYS A 87 -5.80 1.73 19.73
C LYS A 87 -5.87 0.23 19.99
N ARG A 88 -4.73 -0.46 20.09
CA ARG A 88 -4.68 -1.90 20.42
C ARG A 88 -5.17 -2.22 21.82
N ARG A 89 -4.98 -1.33 22.80
CA ARG A 89 -5.52 -1.52 24.15
C ARG A 89 -7.04 -1.45 24.20
N LYS A 90 -7.66 -0.65 23.32
CA LYS A 90 -9.12 -0.55 23.22
C LYS A 90 -9.75 -1.67 22.38
N HIS A 91 -9.01 -2.20 21.44
CA HIS A 91 -9.46 -3.17 20.44
C HIS A 91 -8.34 -4.20 20.24
N SER A 92 -8.27 -5.19 21.13
CA SER A 92 -7.21 -6.21 21.14
C SER A 92 -7.25 -7.15 19.93
N ASP A 93 -8.41 -7.27 19.31
CA ASP A 93 -8.72 -8.08 18.12
C ASP A 93 -8.29 -7.44 16.79
N LEU A 94 -7.90 -6.15 16.81
CA LEU A 94 -7.48 -5.47 15.59
C LEU A 94 -6.19 -6.06 15.02
N ASN A 95 -6.24 -6.47 13.74
CA ASN A 95 -5.07 -6.79 12.92
C ASN A 95 -4.31 -5.52 12.52
N LEU A 96 -3.80 -4.79 13.50
CA LEU A 96 -3.07 -3.53 13.31
C LEU A 96 -1.66 -3.65 13.86
N TYR A 97 -0.67 -3.50 13.00
CA TYR A 97 0.76 -3.61 13.31
C TYR A 97 1.48 -2.31 12.94
N GLY A 98 2.65 -2.10 13.51
CA GLY A 98 3.50 -0.96 13.17
C GLY A 98 4.75 -1.41 12.43
N ILE A 99 5.16 -0.66 11.41
CA ILE A 99 6.49 -0.83 10.82
C ILE A 99 7.52 -0.39 11.87
N HIS A 100 8.46 -1.28 12.19
CA HIS A 100 9.48 -0.98 13.19
C HIS A 100 10.30 0.25 12.79
N PRO A 101 10.56 1.21 13.71
CA PRO A 101 11.30 2.44 13.38
C PRO A 101 12.69 2.21 12.77
N ALA A 102 13.36 1.11 13.13
CA ALA A 102 14.65 0.76 12.54
C ALA A 102 14.56 0.47 11.03
N LEU A 103 13.43 -0.07 10.54
CA LEU A 103 13.22 -0.24 9.10
C LEU A 103 13.11 1.11 8.40
N HIS A 104 12.38 2.08 9.00
CA HIS A 104 12.35 3.45 8.48
C HIS A 104 13.74 4.07 8.42
N ALA A 105 14.51 4.00 9.52
CA ALA A 105 15.85 4.54 9.59
C ALA A 105 16.79 3.91 8.54
N TRP A 106 16.66 2.61 8.33
CA TRP A 106 17.43 1.91 7.30
C TRP A 106 17.04 2.36 5.89
N VAL A 107 15.76 2.45 5.60
CA VAL A 107 15.23 2.91 4.31
C VAL A 107 15.66 4.35 4.03
N ASP A 108 15.46 5.27 4.99
CA ASP A 108 15.81 6.69 4.84
C ASP A 108 17.32 6.88 4.64
N LYS A 109 18.16 5.97 5.18
CA LYS A 109 19.62 5.97 4.94
C LYS A 109 20.03 5.36 3.60
N SER A 110 19.24 4.39 3.10
CA SER A 110 19.56 3.62 1.89
C SER A 110 19.13 4.33 0.60
N PHE A 111 18.18 5.24 0.69
CA PHE A 111 17.64 5.96 -0.47
C PHE A 111 17.83 7.47 -0.30
N SER A 112 18.21 8.16 -1.37
CA SER A 112 18.40 9.62 -1.38
C SER A 112 17.12 10.42 -1.65
N PHE A 113 15.98 9.73 -1.74
CA PHE A 113 14.67 10.32 -2.02
C PHE A 113 13.63 9.85 -0.99
N LEU A 114 12.51 10.56 -0.89
CA LEU A 114 11.41 10.19 0.00
C LEU A 114 10.77 8.88 -0.47
N VAL A 115 10.82 7.87 0.39
CA VAL A 115 10.30 6.54 0.07
C VAL A 115 8.79 6.49 0.31
N THR A 116 8.05 6.15 -0.74
CA THR A 116 6.59 6.01 -0.70
C THR A 116 6.15 4.75 0.04
N SER A 117 4.89 4.71 0.50
CA SER A 117 4.29 3.49 1.06
C SER A 117 4.34 2.31 0.09
N GLY A 118 4.26 2.59 -1.22
CA GLY A 118 4.40 1.58 -2.28
C GLY A 118 5.74 0.87 -2.24
N LEU A 119 6.85 1.61 -2.14
CA LEU A 119 8.17 1.01 -2.05
C LEU A 119 8.35 0.19 -0.75
N PHE A 120 7.80 0.65 0.38
CA PHE A 120 7.78 -0.18 1.61
C PHE A 120 7.05 -1.51 1.39
N GLY A 121 5.93 -1.50 0.64
CA GLY A 121 5.21 -2.72 0.29
C GLY A 121 6.05 -3.67 -0.56
N ILE A 122 6.77 -3.15 -1.54
CA ILE A 122 7.68 -3.93 -2.38
C ILE A 122 8.80 -4.55 -1.53
N LEU A 123 9.45 -3.75 -0.66
CA LEU A 123 10.51 -4.24 0.23
C LEU A 123 10.01 -5.36 1.16
N ILE A 124 8.80 -5.22 1.72
CA ILE A 124 8.20 -6.26 2.56
C ILE A 124 7.91 -7.52 1.72
N ALA A 125 7.35 -7.34 0.51
CA ALA A 125 7.06 -8.46 -0.38
C ALA A 125 8.31 -9.23 -0.78
N MET A 126 9.44 -8.55 -1.05
CA MET A 126 10.73 -9.17 -1.36
C MET A 126 11.23 -10.13 -0.26
N HIS A 127 10.86 -9.87 1.00
CA HIS A 127 11.21 -10.73 2.13
C HIS A 127 10.19 -11.83 2.43
N ARG A 128 9.02 -11.79 1.79
CA ARG A 128 7.90 -12.67 2.15
C ARG A 128 7.38 -13.53 0.99
N CYS A 129 7.79 -13.24 -0.25
CA CYS A 129 7.21 -13.80 -1.45
C CYS A 129 8.28 -14.35 -2.39
N HIS A 130 7.96 -15.45 -3.08
CA HIS A 130 8.84 -16.00 -4.12
C HIS A 130 8.71 -15.24 -5.44
N GLU A 131 7.47 -14.85 -5.79
CA GLU A 131 7.15 -14.10 -7.00
C GLU A 131 6.36 -12.85 -6.60
N ILE A 132 6.64 -11.72 -7.27
CA ILE A 132 6.00 -10.44 -6.98
C ILE A 132 5.54 -9.81 -8.29
N ASP A 133 4.25 -9.57 -8.40
CA ASP A 133 3.64 -8.84 -9.50
C ASP A 133 3.28 -7.43 -9.07
N LEU A 134 3.71 -6.43 -9.84
CA LEU A 134 3.48 -5.01 -9.55
C LEU A 134 2.40 -4.45 -10.48
N TYR A 135 1.39 -3.81 -9.90
CA TYR A 135 0.28 -3.20 -10.63
C TYR A 135 0.14 -1.72 -10.25
N GLY A 136 -0.02 -0.85 -11.24
CA GLY A 136 -0.40 0.54 -10.98
C GLY A 136 0.68 1.43 -10.37
N PHE A 137 1.95 1.15 -10.63
CA PHE A 137 3.11 1.97 -10.23
C PHE A 137 3.59 2.90 -11.35
N GLN A 138 2.65 3.57 -11.99
CA GLN A 138 3.03 4.51 -13.02
C GLN A 138 3.29 5.89 -12.44
N VAL A 139 4.43 6.45 -12.78
CA VAL A 139 4.94 7.72 -12.26
C VAL A 139 4.84 8.84 -13.31
N HIS A 140 4.60 8.55 -14.62
CA HIS A 140 4.63 9.57 -15.65
C HIS A 140 3.25 9.94 -16.22
N ALA A 141 3.01 11.24 -16.36
CA ALA A 141 1.82 11.83 -16.96
C ALA A 141 1.58 11.46 -18.44
N ARG A 142 2.54 10.80 -19.10
CA ARG A 142 2.52 10.45 -20.54
C ARG A 142 1.26 9.72 -21.01
N HIS A 143 0.46 9.16 -20.10
CA HIS A 143 -0.72 8.38 -20.46
C HIS A 143 -2.03 9.09 -20.12
N GLY A 144 -2.01 10.35 -19.69
CA GLY A 144 -3.24 11.10 -19.37
C GLY A 144 -4.12 10.40 -18.32
N VAL A 145 -3.50 9.71 -17.36
CA VAL A 145 -4.20 8.99 -16.31
C VAL A 145 -4.22 9.81 -15.03
N GLN A 146 -5.24 9.61 -14.20
CA GLN A 146 -5.34 10.24 -12.89
C GLN A 146 -4.27 9.70 -11.94
N TYR A 147 -3.85 10.53 -10.99
CA TYR A 147 -2.88 10.13 -9.96
C TYR A 147 -3.41 8.95 -9.12
N HIS A 148 -4.68 9.04 -8.66
CA HIS A 148 -5.34 7.91 -8.01
C HIS A 148 -6.55 7.43 -8.82
N TYR A 149 -6.66 6.12 -9.06
CA TYR A 149 -7.77 5.54 -9.82
C TYR A 149 -9.15 5.77 -9.16
N TYR A 150 -9.20 5.91 -7.85
CA TYR A 150 -10.43 6.06 -7.06
C TYR A 150 -10.81 7.51 -6.78
N ASN A 151 -10.01 8.48 -7.20
CA ASN A 151 -10.30 9.89 -6.98
C ASN A 151 -10.39 10.66 -8.31
N PRO A 152 -11.62 10.86 -8.85
CA PRO A 152 -11.79 11.55 -10.12
C PRO A 152 -11.41 13.04 -10.08
N ALA A 153 -11.29 13.64 -8.88
CA ALA A 153 -10.87 15.01 -8.70
C ALA A 153 -9.34 15.19 -8.69
N ASP A 154 -8.58 14.09 -8.67
CA ASP A 154 -7.12 14.18 -8.77
C ASP A 154 -6.72 14.70 -10.15
N LEU A 155 -5.81 15.66 -10.15
CA LEU A 155 -5.16 16.09 -11.37
C LEU A 155 -4.39 14.91 -11.99
N PRO A 156 -4.16 14.91 -13.32
CA PRO A 156 -3.26 13.97 -13.95
C PRO A 156 -1.92 13.94 -13.20
N ALA A 157 -1.30 12.77 -13.13
CA ALA A 157 0.05 12.66 -12.59
C ALA A 157 0.98 13.56 -13.41
N ASN A 158 1.51 14.61 -12.79
CA ASN A 158 2.46 15.53 -13.41
C ASN A 158 3.87 15.17 -12.94
N GLU A 159 4.86 15.43 -13.81
CA GLU A 159 6.28 15.24 -13.49
C GLU A 159 6.73 16.05 -12.26
N ASP A 160 6.02 17.15 -11.95
CA ASP A 160 6.36 18.09 -10.87
C ASP A 160 5.84 17.70 -9.47
N ARG A 161 4.99 16.65 -9.36
CA ARG A 161 4.43 16.23 -8.06
C ARG A 161 5.33 15.31 -7.24
N ASP A 162 6.34 14.73 -7.89
CA ASP A 162 7.28 13.83 -7.22
C ASP A 162 8.37 14.58 -6.42
N SER A 163 8.39 15.92 -6.50
CA SER A 163 9.34 16.76 -5.75
C SER A 163 8.83 17.23 -4.38
N ASP A 164 7.52 17.10 -4.08
CA ASP A 164 6.90 17.70 -2.89
C ASP A 164 6.30 16.70 -1.89
N GLU A 165 6.51 15.36 -2.06
CA GLU A 165 6.06 14.35 -1.07
C GLU A 165 7.19 13.74 -0.25
#